data_b38e3784de5e60f9d947633e1ddd6bd6
#
_entry.id   b38e3784de5e60f9d947633e1ddd6bd6
#
_cell.length_a   1.000
_cell.length_b   1.000
_cell.length_c   1.000
_cell.angle_alpha   90.00
_cell.angle_beta   90.00
_cell.angle_gamma   90.00
#
_symmetry.space_group_name_H-M   'P 1'
#
loop_
_entity.id
_entity.type
_entity.pdbx_description
1 polymer ?
#
loop_
_entity_poly.entity_id
_entity_poly.type
_entity_poly.pdbx_seq_one_letter_code
_entity_poly.pdbx_strand_id
1 'polypeptide(L)'
;MIRRPPRSTLSSSSAASDVYKRQIWVIGSYHNIFRVGTVIQNLGFWILNDVIWNKKNPMPNFRGTRFTNAHETLIWASKSEKSKYTFNYQSLKCLNDDLQMRSNWELPICNGSERLKKNGKKVHSTQKPEALLHRILLATTNKNDFVLDPFLGSGTTATVAKKLGRNYYGIEKEKTYFNAAEQRLKKTKPIEDDYLDTLQNGRSKPRIPFGSLVELGIIKPGTTIYDNKKKISAKIMADGSIKHEQTEGSIHKVAATILGAESCNGWTFWHYNLNGTIVPIDHLRQRLISGNQVL
;
A
#
# COMPACT_ATOMS: atom_id res chain seq x y z
N MET A 1 -37.47 1.29 0.75
CA MET A 1 -37.56 2.47 -0.15
C MET A 1 -36.18 3.12 -0.17
N ILE A 2 -35.43 2.90 -1.24
CA ILE A 2 -34.05 3.43 -1.38
C ILE A 2 -34.20 4.85 -1.93
N ARG A 3 -33.94 5.86 -1.10
CA ARG A 3 -33.86 7.24 -1.58
C ARG A 3 -32.59 7.38 -2.44
N ARG A 4 -32.76 7.76 -3.70
CA ARG A 4 -31.67 8.17 -4.58
C ARG A 4 -30.99 9.41 -3.98
N PRO A 5 -29.66 9.47 -3.88
CA PRO A 5 -28.98 10.69 -3.46
C PRO A 5 -29.24 11.82 -4.47
N PRO A 6 -29.27 13.09 -4.04
CA PRO A 6 -29.42 14.22 -4.94
C PRO A 6 -28.31 14.21 -6.00
N ARG A 7 -28.65 14.47 -7.23
CA ARG A 7 -27.70 14.68 -8.33
C ARG A 7 -26.87 15.93 -8.02
N SER A 8 -25.70 15.74 -7.42
CA SER A 8 -24.67 16.77 -7.50
C SER A 8 -24.14 16.75 -8.94
N THR A 9 -24.13 17.90 -9.58
CA THR A 9 -23.50 18.12 -10.89
C THR A 9 -21.98 18.00 -10.74
N LEU A 10 -21.50 16.77 -10.69
CA LEU A 10 -20.08 16.46 -10.86
C LEU A 10 -19.78 16.57 -12.35
N SER A 11 -18.71 17.29 -12.69
CA SER A 11 -18.27 17.40 -14.09
C SER A 11 -18.11 16.02 -14.69
N SER A 12 -18.61 15.81 -15.89
CA SER A 12 -18.73 14.51 -16.57
C SER A 12 -17.41 13.71 -16.70
N SER A 13 -16.25 14.36 -16.60
CA SER A 13 -14.94 13.72 -16.68
C SER A 13 -14.50 13.05 -15.38
N SER A 14 -14.83 13.59 -14.18
CA SER A 14 -14.47 12.99 -12.89
C SER A 14 -15.36 11.80 -12.54
N ALA A 15 -16.65 11.86 -12.86
CA ALA A 15 -17.59 10.76 -12.64
C ALA A 15 -17.27 9.53 -13.50
N ALA A 16 -16.81 9.70 -14.75
CA ALA A 16 -16.40 8.60 -15.61
C ALA A 16 -15.13 7.91 -15.13
N SER A 17 -14.16 8.66 -14.57
CA SER A 17 -12.93 8.10 -13.99
C SER A 17 -13.22 7.19 -12.79
N ASP A 18 -14.14 7.56 -11.91
CA ASP A 18 -14.46 6.79 -10.70
C ASP A 18 -15.21 5.48 -11.00
N VAL A 19 -16.01 5.43 -12.05
CA VAL A 19 -16.75 4.20 -12.42
C VAL A 19 -15.82 3.07 -12.81
N TYR A 20 -14.65 3.35 -13.38
CA TYR A 20 -13.69 2.34 -13.84
C TYR A 20 -12.68 1.87 -12.77
N LYS A 21 -12.56 2.57 -11.65
CA LYS A 21 -11.61 2.27 -10.58
C LYS A 21 -12.24 1.59 -9.35
N ARG A 22 -13.50 1.18 -9.45
CA ARG A 22 -14.21 0.61 -8.29
C ARG A 22 -13.68 -0.74 -7.90
N GLN A 23 -13.43 -0.89 -6.63
CA GLN A 23 -12.96 -2.10 -5.97
C GLN A 23 -13.92 -2.44 -4.85
N ILE A 24 -14.04 -3.72 -4.55
CA ILE A 24 -14.82 -4.22 -3.43
C ILE A 24 -13.95 -5.08 -2.53
N TRP A 25 -14.13 -4.92 -1.23
CA TRP A 25 -13.59 -5.78 -0.20
C TRP A 25 -14.74 -6.38 0.61
N VAL A 26 -14.74 -7.68 0.79
CA VAL A 26 -15.70 -8.37 1.65
C VAL A 26 -14.95 -9.22 2.65
N ILE A 27 -15.32 -9.09 3.94
CA ILE A 27 -14.72 -9.85 5.04
C ILE A 27 -15.76 -10.85 5.54
N GLY A 28 -15.40 -12.11 5.64
CA GLY A 28 -16.30 -13.14 6.09
C GLY A 28 -15.63 -14.28 6.85
N SER A 29 -16.43 -14.95 7.68
CA SER A 29 -16.01 -16.20 8.29
C SER A 29 -16.29 -17.38 7.37
N TYR A 30 -15.76 -18.56 7.72
CA TYR A 30 -15.96 -19.81 6.98
C TYR A 30 -17.43 -20.19 6.75
N HIS A 31 -18.37 -19.67 7.52
CA HIS A 31 -19.81 -19.96 7.36
C HIS A 31 -20.39 -19.43 6.03
N ASN A 32 -19.89 -18.32 5.53
CA ASN A 32 -20.51 -17.64 4.37
C ASN A 32 -19.54 -17.14 3.30
N ILE A 33 -18.24 -17.05 3.60
CA ILE A 33 -17.29 -16.42 2.68
C ILE A 33 -17.23 -17.13 1.31
N PHE A 34 -17.35 -18.45 1.27
CA PHE A 34 -17.34 -19.20 0.02
C PHE A 34 -18.58 -18.90 -0.84
N ARG A 35 -19.76 -18.79 -0.21
CA ARG A 35 -20.99 -18.37 -0.90
C ARG A 35 -20.87 -16.93 -1.41
N VAL A 36 -20.31 -16.03 -0.61
CA VAL A 36 -20.06 -14.64 -1.00
C VAL A 36 -19.12 -14.59 -2.18
N GLY A 37 -18.04 -15.38 -2.20
CA GLY A 37 -17.12 -15.49 -3.32
C GLY A 37 -17.83 -15.91 -4.62
N THR A 38 -18.67 -16.93 -4.53
CA THR A 38 -19.50 -17.36 -5.68
C THR A 38 -20.43 -16.25 -6.17
N VAL A 39 -21.10 -15.54 -5.27
CA VAL A 39 -22.00 -14.44 -5.64
C VAL A 39 -21.22 -13.29 -6.32
N ILE A 40 -20.06 -12.92 -5.81
CA ILE A 40 -19.19 -11.91 -6.40
C ILE A 40 -18.82 -12.28 -7.84
N GLN A 41 -18.41 -13.54 -8.07
CA GLN A 41 -18.07 -14.03 -9.41
C GLN A 41 -19.29 -14.05 -10.33
N ASN A 42 -20.45 -14.53 -9.85
CA ASN A 42 -21.70 -14.58 -10.65
C ASN A 42 -22.19 -13.17 -11.03
N LEU A 43 -21.86 -12.14 -10.22
CA LEU A 43 -22.15 -10.74 -10.54
C LEU A 43 -21.12 -10.13 -11.53
N GLY A 44 -20.17 -10.92 -12.03
CA GLY A 44 -19.17 -10.49 -13.00
C GLY A 44 -17.98 -9.73 -12.43
N PHE A 45 -17.80 -9.71 -11.12
CA PHE A 45 -16.60 -9.14 -10.51
C PHE A 45 -15.40 -10.08 -10.72
N TRP A 46 -14.24 -9.48 -10.93
CA TRP A 46 -12.98 -10.19 -11.04
C TRP A 46 -12.25 -10.21 -9.70
N ILE A 47 -12.06 -11.39 -9.11
CA ILE A 47 -11.32 -11.54 -7.84
C ILE A 47 -9.84 -11.30 -8.11
N LEU A 48 -9.26 -10.32 -7.43
CA LEU A 48 -7.85 -9.96 -7.50
C LEU A 48 -7.01 -10.78 -6.54
N ASN A 49 -7.48 -10.90 -5.28
CA ASN A 49 -6.90 -11.75 -4.25
C ASN A 49 -7.96 -12.20 -3.24
N ASP A 50 -7.70 -13.35 -2.63
CA ASP A 50 -8.13 -13.64 -1.27
C ASP A 50 -7.02 -13.22 -0.29
N VAL A 51 -7.41 -12.76 0.87
CA VAL A 51 -6.48 -12.41 1.95
C VAL A 51 -6.93 -13.08 3.23
N ILE A 52 -6.02 -13.76 3.90
CA ILE A 52 -6.28 -14.44 5.17
C ILE A 52 -5.80 -13.55 6.32
N TRP A 53 -6.74 -13.05 7.11
CA TRP A 53 -6.43 -12.38 8.36
C TRP A 53 -6.27 -13.41 9.48
N ASN A 54 -5.05 -13.74 9.83
CA ASN A 54 -4.71 -14.56 10.99
C ASN A 54 -4.79 -13.71 12.27
N LYS A 55 -5.67 -14.15 13.18
CA LYS A 55 -5.88 -13.48 14.47
C LYS A 55 -4.78 -13.92 15.44
N LYS A 56 -3.92 -12.98 15.87
CA LYS A 56 -2.87 -13.31 16.86
C LYS A 56 -3.41 -13.81 18.20
N ASN A 57 -4.63 -13.40 18.57
CA ASN A 57 -5.28 -13.71 19.83
C ASN A 57 -6.74 -14.16 19.57
N PRO A 58 -6.98 -15.30 18.89
CA PRO A 58 -8.31 -15.76 18.58
C PRO A 58 -9.06 -16.18 19.84
N MET A 59 -10.39 -16.00 19.84
CA MET A 59 -11.24 -16.49 20.94
C MET A 59 -11.24 -18.02 20.96
N PRO A 60 -10.91 -18.66 22.07
CA PRO A 60 -10.93 -20.12 22.18
C PRO A 60 -12.32 -20.73 21.90
N ASN A 61 -12.34 -21.95 21.39
CA ASN A 61 -13.56 -22.76 21.37
C ASN A 61 -13.74 -23.45 22.74
N PHE A 62 -14.44 -22.80 23.64
CA PHE A 62 -14.63 -23.28 25.01
C PHE A 62 -15.34 -24.65 25.11
N ARG A 63 -16.08 -25.05 24.07
CA ARG A 63 -16.76 -26.35 24.05
C ARG A 63 -15.85 -27.50 23.61
N GLY A 64 -14.66 -27.21 23.03
CA GLY A 64 -13.72 -28.21 22.54
C GLY A 64 -14.25 -29.10 21.40
N THR A 65 -15.34 -28.71 20.73
CA THR A 65 -16.02 -29.53 19.71
C THR A 65 -15.53 -29.31 18.28
N ARG A 66 -14.66 -28.31 18.07
CA ARG A 66 -14.08 -27.95 16.77
C ARG A 66 -12.84 -27.06 16.95
N PHE A 67 -12.11 -26.83 15.88
CA PHE A 67 -10.95 -25.94 15.89
C PHE A 67 -11.30 -24.52 16.32
N THR A 68 -10.39 -23.83 16.96
CA THR A 68 -10.47 -22.39 17.21
C THR A 68 -10.53 -21.64 15.89
N ASN A 69 -11.48 -20.71 15.75
CA ASN A 69 -11.61 -19.89 14.56
C ASN A 69 -10.53 -18.79 14.54
N ALA A 70 -9.33 -19.17 14.13
CA ALA A 70 -8.14 -18.34 14.19
C ALA A 70 -7.96 -17.37 13.00
N HIS A 71 -8.80 -17.43 11.97
CA HIS A 71 -8.72 -16.54 10.83
C HIS A 71 -10.08 -16.10 10.28
N GLU A 72 -10.06 -15.05 9.49
CA GLU A 72 -11.15 -14.66 8.60
C GLU A 72 -10.58 -14.43 7.20
N THR A 73 -11.39 -14.71 6.19
CA THR A 73 -11.02 -14.50 4.79
C THR A 73 -11.59 -13.18 4.30
N LEU A 74 -10.77 -12.42 3.57
CA LEU A 74 -11.16 -11.24 2.84
C LEU A 74 -11.10 -11.54 1.35
N ILE A 75 -12.10 -11.13 0.60
CA ILE A 75 -12.08 -11.18 -0.87
C ILE A 75 -11.91 -9.76 -1.37
N TRP A 76 -10.90 -9.56 -2.19
CA TRP A 76 -10.65 -8.32 -2.91
C TRP A 76 -10.94 -8.53 -4.38
N ALA A 77 -11.83 -7.71 -4.93
CA ALA A 77 -12.23 -7.82 -6.33
C ALA A 77 -12.33 -6.45 -7.02
N SER A 78 -12.11 -6.44 -8.32
CA SER A 78 -12.40 -5.33 -9.23
C SER A 78 -13.72 -5.56 -9.96
N LYS A 79 -14.26 -4.52 -10.60
CA LYS A 79 -15.52 -4.62 -11.35
C LYS A 79 -15.45 -5.61 -12.50
N SER A 80 -14.28 -5.75 -13.14
CA SER A 80 -14.01 -6.71 -14.22
C SER A 80 -12.51 -6.94 -14.33
N GLU A 81 -12.09 -7.95 -15.08
CA GLU A 81 -10.69 -8.27 -15.34
C GLU A 81 -9.88 -7.09 -15.89
N LYS A 82 -10.49 -6.31 -16.78
CA LYS A 82 -9.85 -5.15 -17.45
C LYS A 82 -9.96 -3.85 -16.65
N SER A 83 -10.59 -3.87 -15.49
CA SER A 83 -10.75 -2.66 -14.65
C SER A 83 -9.41 -2.16 -14.16
N LYS A 84 -9.21 -0.84 -14.23
CA LYS A 84 -8.11 -0.20 -13.51
C LYS A 84 -8.47 -0.10 -12.04
N TYR A 85 -7.53 -0.41 -11.17
CA TYR A 85 -7.68 -0.32 -9.72
C TYR A 85 -6.45 0.31 -9.07
N THR A 86 -6.65 0.90 -7.91
CA THR A 86 -5.55 1.45 -7.10
C THR A 86 -4.90 0.31 -6.31
N PHE A 87 -3.57 0.24 -6.35
CA PHE A 87 -2.78 -0.61 -5.48
C PHE A 87 -1.47 0.07 -5.13
N ASN A 88 -1.35 0.51 -3.89
CA ASN A 88 -0.23 1.31 -3.40
C ASN A 88 0.94 0.41 -2.95
N TYR A 89 1.54 -0.27 -3.90
CA TYR A 89 2.59 -1.27 -3.69
C TYR A 89 3.75 -0.77 -2.82
N GLN A 90 4.26 0.44 -3.08
CA GLN A 90 5.40 0.98 -2.34
C GLN A 90 5.05 1.30 -0.88
N SER A 91 3.88 1.86 -0.64
CA SER A 91 3.40 2.12 0.73
C SER A 91 3.25 0.82 1.53
N LEU A 92 2.79 -0.26 0.88
CA LEU A 92 2.70 -1.56 1.51
C LEU A 92 4.06 -2.20 1.78
N LYS A 93 5.07 -1.97 0.92
CA LYS A 93 6.44 -2.39 1.19
C LYS A 93 7.00 -1.69 2.44
N CYS A 94 6.78 -0.37 2.57
CA CYS A 94 7.21 0.36 3.77
C CYS A 94 6.55 -0.17 5.05
N LEU A 95 5.29 -0.61 4.98
CA LEU A 95 4.60 -1.26 6.11
C LEU A 95 5.13 -2.66 6.43
N ASN A 96 5.96 -3.25 5.57
CA ASN A 96 6.43 -4.63 5.66
C ASN A 96 7.96 -4.74 5.47
N ASP A 97 8.71 -3.82 6.08
CA ASP A 97 10.17 -3.80 6.11
C ASP A 97 10.80 -3.93 4.70
N ASP A 98 10.28 -3.15 3.75
CA ASP A 98 10.63 -3.18 2.33
C ASP A 98 10.39 -4.50 1.58
N LEU A 99 9.75 -5.47 2.21
CA LEU A 99 9.33 -6.71 1.59
C LEU A 99 7.93 -6.57 0.98
N GLN A 100 7.67 -7.28 -0.10
CA GLN A 100 6.32 -7.33 -0.68
C GLN A 100 5.32 -7.87 0.34
N MET A 101 4.21 -7.13 0.53
CA MET A 101 3.12 -7.56 1.40
C MET A 101 2.48 -8.84 0.85
N ARG A 102 2.39 -9.84 1.70
CA ARG A 102 1.76 -11.14 1.38
C ARG A 102 0.26 -11.10 1.66
N SER A 103 -0.47 -12.09 1.16
CA SER A 103 -1.93 -12.23 1.38
C SER A 103 -2.31 -12.88 2.72
N ASN A 104 -1.34 -13.20 3.58
CA ASN A 104 -1.58 -13.67 4.94
C ASN A 104 -1.17 -12.60 5.95
N TRP A 105 -2.14 -12.05 6.66
CA TRP A 105 -1.93 -10.92 7.58
C TRP A 105 -2.09 -11.34 9.02
N GLU A 106 -1.07 -11.17 9.82
CA GLU A 106 -1.10 -11.41 11.26
C GLU A 106 -1.46 -10.12 11.99
N LEU A 107 -2.71 -9.98 12.41
CA LEU A 107 -3.21 -8.83 13.15
C LEU A 107 -4.05 -9.27 14.36
N PRO A 108 -4.00 -8.54 15.49
CA PRO A 108 -4.84 -8.84 16.63
C PRO A 108 -6.32 -8.58 16.30
N ILE A 109 -7.21 -9.23 17.07
CA ILE A 109 -8.62 -8.83 17.08
C ILE A 109 -8.78 -7.49 17.80
N CYS A 110 -9.89 -6.79 17.51
CA CYS A 110 -10.22 -5.57 18.23
C CYS A 110 -10.42 -5.85 19.74
N ASN A 111 -9.60 -5.25 20.58
CA ASN A 111 -9.63 -5.40 22.05
C ASN A 111 -9.20 -4.09 22.75
N GLY A 112 -9.04 -4.15 24.06
CA GLY A 112 -8.52 -3.05 24.88
C GLY A 112 -9.31 -1.74 24.71
N SER A 113 -8.59 -0.64 24.59
CA SER A 113 -9.11 0.73 24.43
C SER A 113 -9.79 0.97 23.07
N GLU A 114 -9.42 0.23 22.05
CA GLU A 114 -10.03 0.32 20.71
C GLU A 114 -11.46 -0.21 20.71
N ARG A 115 -11.76 -1.18 21.59
CA ARG A 115 -13.07 -1.81 21.66
C ARG A 115 -14.09 -0.86 22.26
N LEU A 116 -15.09 -0.47 21.47
CA LEU A 116 -16.18 0.37 21.99
C LEU A 116 -17.00 -0.36 23.04
N LYS A 117 -17.15 0.28 24.21
CA LYS A 117 -17.93 -0.20 25.34
C LYS A 117 -18.93 0.86 25.78
N LYS A 118 -20.10 0.42 26.20
CA LYS A 118 -21.11 1.24 26.88
C LYS A 118 -21.54 0.51 28.15
N ASN A 119 -21.44 1.13 29.30
CA ASN A 119 -21.72 0.52 30.61
C ASN A 119 -20.97 -0.80 30.81
N GLY A 120 -19.68 -0.88 30.45
CA GLY A 120 -18.85 -2.07 30.57
C GLY A 120 -19.11 -3.16 29.51
N LYS A 121 -20.21 -3.09 28.76
CA LYS A 121 -20.57 -4.06 27.73
C LYS A 121 -20.07 -3.64 26.34
N LYS A 122 -19.70 -4.61 25.50
CA LYS A 122 -19.30 -4.37 24.10
C LYS A 122 -20.48 -3.78 23.34
N VAL A 123 -20.25 -2.64 22.65
CA VAL A 123 -21.27 -2.02 21.79
C VAL A 123 -21.57 -2.88 20.58
N HIS A 124 -20.54 -3.42 19.92
CA HIS A 124 -20.68 -4.26 18.74
C HIS A 124 -19.86 -5.54 18.90
N SER A 125 -20.47 -6.70 18.75
CA SER A 125 -19.85 -8.02 19.01
C SER A 125 -18.65 -8.29 18.09
N THR A 126 -18.74 -7.91 16.81
CA THR A 126 -17.79 -8.22 15.74
C THR A 126 -17.04 -6.99 15.22
N GLN A 127 -16.81 -5.98 16.07
CA GLN A 127 -16.02 -4.80 15.71
C GLN A 127 -14.66 -5.24 15.13
N LYS A 128 -14.33 -4.78 13.93
CA LYS A 128 -13.03 -5.07 13.30
C LYS A 128 -11.94 -4.14 13.83
N PRO A 129 -10.67 -4.59 13.90
CA PRO A 129 -9.57 -3.74 14.32
C PRO A 129 -9.25 -2.67 13.28
N GLU A 130 -8.87 -1.47 13.74
CA GLU A 130 -8.49 -0.37 12.85
C GLU A 130 -7.28 -0.73 11.99
N ALA A 131 -6.32 -1.48 12.52
CA ALA A 131 -5.14 -1.92 11.77
C ALA A 131 -5.48 -2.72 10.50
N LEU A 132 -6.56 -3.52 10.53
CA LEU A 132 -7.04 -4.26 9.36
C LEU A 132 -7.55 -3.30 8.28
N LEU A 133 -8.41 -2.35 8.66
CA LEU A 133 -8.99 -1.37 7.74
C LEU A 133 -7.94 -0.37 7.27
N HIS A 134 -6.98 0.00 8.13
CA HIS A 134 -5.85 0.84 7.75
C HIS A 134 -5.06 0.22 6.59
N ARG A 135 -4.72 -1.07 6.71
CA ARG A 135 -3.99 -1.79 5.65
C ARG A 135 -4.79 -1.88 4.35
N ILE A 136 -6.10 -2.19 4.42
CA ILE A 136 -6.99 -2.23 3.25
C ILE A 136 -7.06 -0.87 2.56
N LEU A 137 -7.38 0.19 3.31
CA LEU A 137 -7.57 1.51 2.73
C LEU A 137 -6.27 2.10 2.20
N LEU A 138 -5.16 1.91 2.91
CA LEU A 138 -3.86 2.34 2.42
C LEU A 138 -3.46 1.60 1.14
N ALA A 139 -3.76 0.30 1.06
CA ALA A 139 -3.46 -0.52 -0.12
C ALA A 139 -4.23 -0.07 -1.36
N THR A 140 -5.51 0.26 -1.22
CA THR A 140 -6.44 0.31 -2.36
C THR A 140 -7.15 1.65 -2.54
N THR A 141 -6.75 2.68 -1.81
CA THR A 141 -7.28 4.05 -1.96
C THR A 141 -6.17 5.09 -1.86
N ASN A 142 -6.42 6.26 -2.44
CA ASN A 142 -5.59 7.45 -2.28
C ASN A 142 -6.29 8.50 -1.40
N LYS A 143 -5.57 9.55 -0.98
CA LYS A 143 -6.15 10.72 -0.31
C LYS A 143 -7.28 11.29 -1.16
N ASN A 144 -8.37 11.69 -0.52
CA ASN A 144 -9.61 12.20 -1.11
C ASN A 144 -10.45 11.16 -1.90
N ASP A 145 -10.00 9.91 -2.05
CA ASP A 145 -10.86 8.86 -2.59
C ASP A 145 -12.09 8.62 -1.71
N PHE A 146 -13.15 8.08 -2.30
CA PHE A 146 -14.42 7.85 -1.63
C PHE A 146 -14.56 6.39 -1.18
N VAL A 147 -14.83 6.17 0.09
CA VAL A 147 -15.02 4.86 0.72
C VAL A 147 -16.48 4.69 1.11
N LEU A 148 -17.15 3.65 0.60
CA LEU A 148 -18.51 3.28 0.98
C LEU A 148 -18.48 2.02 1.84
N ASP A 149 -19.09 2.09 3.02
CA ASP A 149 -19.36 0.92 3.86
C ASP A 149 -20.86 0.78 4.10
N PRO A 150 -21.54 -0.14 3.39
CA PRO A 150 -22.98 -0.36 3.55
C PRO A 150 -23.38 -1.10 4.83
N PHE A 151 -22.39 -1.57 5.62
CA PHE A 151 -22.59 -2.30 6.89
C PHE A 151 -21.68 -1.71 7.98
N LEU A 152 -21.82 -0.40 8.22
CA LEU A 152 -20.88 0.43 8.99
C LEU A 152 -20.60 -0.10 10.41
N GLY A 153 -21.59 -0.71 11.07
CA GLY A 153 -21.45 -1.21 12.42
C GLY A 153 -21.00 -0.13 13.40
N SER A 154 -19.86 -0.37 14.05
CA SER A 154 -19.25 0.57 14.99
C SER A 154 -18.38 1.65 14.33
N GLY A 155 -18.42 1.80 13.02
CA GLY A 155 -17.76 2.87 12.28
C GLY A 155 -16.25 2.71 12.06
N THR A 156 -15.71 1.50 12.12
CA THR A 156 -14.25 1.31 11.97
C THR A 156 -13.75 1.77 10.61
N THR A 157 -14.43 1.40 9.53
CA THR A 157 -14.08 1.81 8.17
C THR A 157 -14.06 3.34 8.01
N ALA A 158 -15.14 3.99 8.45
CA ALA A 158 -15.25 5.46 8.38
C ALA A 158 -14.23 6.18 9.27
N THR A 159 -13.94 5.62 10.45
CA THR A 159 -12.90 6.16 11.36
C THR A 159 -11.53 6.13 10.70
N VAL A 160 -11.15 5.01 10.10
CA VAL A 160 -9.86 4.89 9.42
C VAL A 160 -9.82 5.72 8.15
N ALA A 161 -10.90 5.77 7.37
CA ALA A 161 -11.00 6.64 6.21
C ALA A 161 -10.79 8.11 6.59
N LYS A 162 -11.46 8.59 7.65
CA LYS A 162 -11.25 9.94 8.19
C LYS A 162 -9.81 10.19 8.63
N LYS A 163 -9.19 9.26 9.37
CA LYS A 163 -7.79 9.37 9.79
C LYS A 163 -6.85 9.52 8.61
N LEU A 164 -7.08 8.78 7.55
CA LEU A 164 -6.23 8.75 6.36
C LEU A 164 -6.61 9.82 5.29
N GLY A 165 -7.48 10.77 5.58
CA GLY A 165 -7.88 11.83 4.64
C GLY A 165 -8.69 11.32 3.44
N ARG A 166 -9.45 10.23 3.61
CA ARG A 166 -10.41 9.72 2.62
C ARG A 166 -11.80 10.24 2.94
N ASN A 167 -12.59 10.49 1.90
CA ASN A 167 -14.02 10.71 2.05
C ASN A 167 -14.72 9.39 2.35
N TYR A 168 -15.80 9.41 3.12
CA TYR A 168 -16.51 8.18 3.46
C TYR A 168 -18.02 8.39 3.50
N TYR A 169 -18.74 7.30 3.22
CA TYR A 169 -20.15 7.18 3.42
C TYR A 169 -20.46 5.82 4.06
N GLY A 170 -21.18 5.83 5.16
CA GLY A 170 -21.52 4.62 5.90
C GLY A 170 -23.03 4.48 6.06
N ILE A 171 -23.52 3.24 5.97
CA ILE A 171 -24.93 2.89 6.19
C ILE A 171 -24.98 1.94 7.38
N GLU A 172 -25.84 2.24 8.36
CA GLU A 172 -26.07 1.39 9.52
C GLU A 172 -27.56 1.42 9.87
N LYS A 173 -28.15 0.23 10.01
CA LYS A 173 -29.58 0.08 10.32
C LYS A 173 -29.86 0.25 11.82
N GLU A 174 -28.95 -0.28 12.65
CA GLU A 174 -29.12 -0.27 14.10
C GLU A 174 -28.74 1.08 14.69
N LYS A 175 -29.73 1.80 15.22
CA LYS A 175 -29.55 3.14 15.79
C LYS A 175 -28.50 3.20 16.89
N THR A 176 -28.35 2.14 17.70
CA THR A 176 -27.33 2.05 18.74
C THR A 176 -25.93 2.01 18.18
N TYR A 177 -25.72 1.28 17.10
CA TYR A 177 -24.41 1.21 16.41
C TYR A 177 -24.13 2.50 15.65
N PHE A 178 -25.14 3.04 14.97
CA PHE A 178 -25.03 4.32 14.28
C PHE A 178 -24.60 5.44 15.24
N ASN A 179 -25.28 5.59 16.37
CA ASN A 179 -24.93 6.61 17.38
C ASN A 179 -23.50 6.43 17.92
N ALA A 180 -23.09 5.18 18.15
CA ALA A 180 -21.74 4.88 18.61
C ALA A 180 -20.68 5.23 17.53
N ALA A 181 -20.95 4.91 16.27
CA ALA A 181 -20.10 5.28 15.15
C ALA A 181 -20.00 6.80 14.99
N GLU A 182 -21.13 7.52 15.08
CA GLU A 182 -21.15 8.98 15.00
C GLU A 182 -20.31 9.63 16.12
N GLN A 183 -20.46 9.17 17.37
CA GLN A 183 -19.68 9.67 18.50
C GLN A 183 -18.18 9.39 18.32
N ARG A 184 -17.83 8.19 17.81
CA ARG A 184 -16.45 7.83 17.48
C ARG A 184 -15.87 8.77 16.42
N LEU A 185 -16.61 9.00 15.34
CA LEU A 185 -16.21 9.89 14.26
C LEU A 185 -16.03 11.34 14.70
N LYS A 186 -16.91 11.85 15.58
CA LYS A 186 -16.76 13.20 16.17
C LYS A 186 -15.46 13.35 16.96
N LYS A 187 -15.03 12.29 17.65
CA LYS A 187 -13.79 12.26 18.44
C LYS A 187 -12.53 11.97 17.60
N THR A 188 -12.70 11.44 16.40
CA THR A 188 -11.58 11.08 15.54
C THR A 188 -10.97 12.31 14.90
N LYS A 189 -9.69 12.55 15.16
CA LYS A 189 -8.91 13.59 14.49
C LYS A 189 -8.28 13.00 13.22
N PRO A 190 -8.33 13.70 12.08
CA PRO A 190 -7.54 13.34 10.91
C PRO A 190 -6.05 13.39 11.24
N ILE A 191 -5.25 12.62 10.55
CA ILE A 191 -3.80 12.81 10.49
C ILE A 191 -3.55 14.08 9.67
N GLU A 192 -2.59 14.90 10.08
CA GLU A 192 -2.24 16.13 9.36
C GLU A 192 -1.84 15.81 7.92
N ASP A 193 -2.19 16.71 7.01
CA ASP A 193 -2.05 16.51 5.57
C ASP A 193 -0.63 16.18 5.13
N ASP A 194 0.38 16.76 5.76
CA ASP A 194 1.79 16.58 5.47
C ASP A 194 2.28 15.13 5.72
N TYR A 195 1.57 14.38 6.59
CA TYR A 195 1.88 12.98 6.90
C TYR A 195 1.04 11.96 6.11
N LEU A 196 0.12 12.43 5.26
CA LEU A 196 -0.76 11.57 4.47
C LEU A 196 -0.21 11.22 3.10
N ASP A 197 0.89 11.86 2.67
CA ASP A 197 1.51 11.57 1.39
C ASP A 197 2.09 10.17 1.40
N THR A 198 1.42 9.30 0.64
CA THR A 198 1.89 7.94 0.43
C THR A 198 2.96 7.92 -0.66
N LEU A 199 3.96 7.05 -0.49
CA LEU A 199 4.95 6.80 -1.53
C LEU A 199 4.21 6.36 -2.80
N GLN A 200 4.22 7.23 -3.80
CA GLN A 200 3.62 6.91 -5.09
C GLN A 200 4.36 5.72 -5.72
N ASN A 201 3.63 4.87 -6.40
CA ASN A 201 4.23 3.75 -7.11
C ASN A 201 5.37 4.28 -7.99
N GLY A 202 6.57 3.75 -7.81
CA GLY A 202 7.77 4.16 -8.54
C GLY A 202 7.69 4.06 -10.07
N ARG A 203 6.56 3.54 -10.59
CA ARG A 203 6.20 3.59 -12.02
C ARG A 203 5.78 4.98 -12.50
N SER A 204 5.47 5.91 -11.60
CA SER A 204 5.16 7.31 -11.97
C SER A 204 6.39 8.20 -12.01
N LYS A 205 7.51 7.78 -11.44
CA LYS A 205 8.78 8.50 -11.58
C LYS A 205 9.41 8.12 -12.91
N PRO A 206 9.89 9.11 -13.69
CA PRO A 206 10.62 8.83 -14.92
C PRO A 206 11.76 7.85 -14.60
N ARG A 207 11.81 6.73 -15.31
CA ARG A 207 12.98 5.85 -15.22
C ARG A 207 14.12 6.56 -15.94
N ILE A 208 15.08 7.04 -15.17
CA ILE A 208 16.31 7.59 -15.72
C ILE A 208 17.34 6.45 -15.73
N PRO A 209 17.70 5.92 -16.90
CA PRO A 209 18.78 4.94 -17.01
C PRO A 209 20.10 5.54 -16.54
N PHE A 210 21.03 4.74 -16.04
CA PHE A 210 22.35 5.23 -15.65
C PHE A 210 23.12 5.88 -16.83
N GLY A 211 22.98 5.29 -18.02
CA GLY A 211 23.55 5.86 -19.25
C GLY A 211 23.14 7.30 -19.52
N SER A 212 21.91 7.70 -19.14
CA SER A 212 21.45 9.10 -19.31
C SER A 212 22.26 10.09 -18.47
N LEU A 213 22.84 9.68 -17.34
CA LEU A 213 23.76 10.55 -16.58
C LEU A 213 25.05 10.82 -17.35
N VAL A 214 25.49 9.82 -18.12
CA VAL A 214 26.69 9.94 -18.97
C VAL A 214 26.39 10.80 -20.21
N GLU A 215 25.26 10.54 -20.88
CA GLU A 215 24.80 11.30 -22.05
C GLU A 215 24.61 12.81 -21.74
N LEU A 216 24.07 13.12 -20.57
CA LEU A 216 23.85 14.48 -20.11
C LEU A 216 25.12 15.14 -19.52
N GLY A 217 26.24 14.42 -19.51
CA GLY A 217 27.53 14.93 -18.98
C GLY A 217 27.57 15.12 -17.45
N ILE A 218 26.59 14.60 -16.73
CA ILE A 218 26.50 14.70 -15.25
C ILE A 218 27.60 13.90 -14.60
N ILE A 219 27.93 12.75 -15.18
CA ILE A 219 29.07 11.95 -14.80
C ILE A 219 29.88 11.60 -16.06
N LYS A 220 31.18 11.72 -16.00
CA LYS A 220 32.04 11.56 -17.19
C LYS A 220 32.48 10.09 -17.34
N PRO A 221 32.58 9.58 -18.58
CA PRO A 221 33.29 8.33 -18.83
C PRO A 221 34.70 8.38 -18.24
N GLY A 222 35.18 7.22 -17.72
CA GLY A 222 36.46 7.12 -17.02
C GLY A 222 36.37 7.45 -15.52
N THR A 223 35.27 8.05 -15.04
CA THR A 223 35.06 8.28 -13.61
C THR A 223 35.04 6.93 -12.86
N THR A 224 35.77 6.88 -11.75
CA THR A 224 35.76 5.68 -10.87
C THR A 224 34.66 5.81 -9.83
N ILE A 225 33.87 4.79 -9.70
CA ILE A 225 32.85 4.59 -8.67
C ILE A 225 33.26 3.46 -7.75
N TYR A 226 32.75 3.46 -6.51
CA TYR A 226 33.19 2.58 -5.44
C TYR A 226 32.00 1.93 -4.73
N ASP A 227 32.22 0.82 -4.03
CA ASP A 227 31.31 0.41 -2.96
C ASP A 227 31.40 1.40 -1.78
N ASN A 228 30.48 1.31 -0.82
CA ASN A 228 30.42 2.25 0.31
C ASN A 228 31.66 2.22 1.22
N LYS A 229 32.48 1.14 1.16
CA LYS A 229 33.73 0.94 1.93
C LYS A 229 34.99 1.20 1.13
N LYS A 230 34.87 1.63 -0.14
CA LYS A 230 35.97 1.80 -1.09
C LYS A 230 36.86 0.55 -1.30
N LYS A 231 36.34 -0.63 -1.06
CA LYS A 231 37.07 -1.88 -1.28
C LYS A 231 36.97 -2.35 -2.72
N ILE A 232 35.89 -2.00 -3.39
CA ILE A 232 35.59 -2.38 -4.77
C ILE A 232 35.47 -1.11 -5.59
N SER A 233 36.05 -1.09 -6.76
CA SER A 233 35.95 0.05 -7.69
C SER A 233 35.59 -0.42 -9.09
N ALA A 234 34.86 0.41 -9.83
CA ALA A 234 34.56 0.20 -11.24
C ALA A 234 34.73 1.50 -12.02
N LYS A 235 35.07 1.41 -13.30
CA LYS A 235 35.16 2.57 -14.22
C LYS A 235 33.91 2.67 -15.06
N ILE A 236 33.42 3.88 -15.22
CA ILE A 236 32.27 4.19 -16.08
C ILE A 236 32.75 4.25 -17.53
N MET A 237 32.04 3.55 -18.42
CA MET A 237 32.30 3.51 -19.84
C MET A 237 31.45 4.55 -20.62
N ALA A 238 31.80 4.85 -21.84
CA ALA A 238 31.13 5.86 -22.66
C ALA A 238 29.66 5.50 -22.99
N ASP A 239 29.33 4.23 -23.06
CA ASP A 239 27.97 3.71 -23.32
C ASP A 239 27.10 3.62 -22.06
N GLY A 240 27.60 4.07 -20.90
CA GLY A 240 26.91 3.97 -19.63
C GLY A 240 27.02 2.59 -18.97
N SER A 241 27.81 1.67 -19.52
CA SER A 241 28.21 0.47 -18.78
C SER A 241 29.29 0.81 -17.73
N ILE A 242 29.54 -0.12 -16.82
CA ILE A 242 30.65 -0.01 -15.89
C ILE A 242 31.53 -1.27 -15.99
N LYS A 243 32.83 -1.10 -15.75
CA LYS A 243 33.81 -2.18 -15.80
C LYS A 243 34.54 -2.31 -14.49
N HIS A 244 34.54 -3.52 -13.92
CA HIS A 244 35.33 -3.94 -12.78
C HIS A 244 36.13 -5.17 -13.19
N GLU A 245 37.44 -5.06 -13.23
CA GLU A 245 38.36 -6.12 -13.71
C GLU A 245 37.91 -6.67 -15.09
N GLN A 246 37.50 -7.93 -15.14
CA GLN A 246 36.99 -8.59 -16.36
C GLN A 246 35.46 -8.55 -16.49
N THR A 247 34.75 -8.01 -15.50
CA THR A 247 33.28 -7.95 -15.50
C THR A 247 32.84 -6.60 -16.02
N GLU A 248 31.98 -6.61 -17.06
CA GLU A 248 31.42 -5.41 -17.69
C GLU A 248 29.91 -5.56 -17.88
N GLY A 249 29.19 -4.45 -17.74
CA GLY A 249 27.74 -4.41 -17.93
C GLY A 249 27.06 -3.27 -17.19
N SER A 250 25.75 -3.40 -16.97
CA SER A 250 25.01 -2.39 -16.23
C SER A 250 25.44 -2.32 -14.77
N ILE A 251 25.20 -1.16 -14.12
CA ILE A 251 25.48 -0.94 -12.69
C ILE A 251 24.89 -2.04 -11.79
N HIS A 252 23.74 -2.59 -12.18
CA HIS A 252 23.05 -3.66 -11.43
C HIS A 252 23.74 -5.00 -11.63
N LYS A 253 24.06 -5.35 -12.89
CA LYS A 253 24.68 -6.63 -13.25
C LYS A 253 26.06 -6.77 -12.61
N VAL A 254 26.91 -5.76 -12.78
CA VAL A 254 28.28 -5.81 -12.23
C VAL A 254 28.23 -5.91 -10.70
N ALA A 255 27.39 -5.13 -10.03
CA ALA A 255 27.21 -5.24 -8.58
C ALA A 255 26.73 -6.62 -8.13
N ALA A 256 25.76 -7.20 -8.82
CA ALA A 256 25.23 -8.54 -8.51
C ALA A 256 26.32 -9.63 -8.69
N THR A 257 27.06 -9.56 -9.81
CA THR A 257 28.16 -10.50 -10.08
C THR A 257 29.24 -10.44 -8.99
N ILE A 258 29.65 -9.24 -8.57
CA ILE A 258 30.68 -9.07 -7.53
C ILE A 258 30.21 -9.63 -6.17
N LEU A 259 28.92 -9.45 -5.86
CA LEU A 259 28.32 -9.95 -4.62
C LEU A 259 27.96 -11.44 -4.65
N GLY A 260 28.05 -12.10 -5.80
CA GLY A 260 27.57 -13.48 -5.97
C GLY A 260 26.06 -13.60 -5.78
N ALA A 261 25.28 -12.53 -6.05
CA ALA A 261 23.84 -12.44 -5.84
C ALA A 261 23.08 -12.50 -7.16
N GLU A 262 21.85 -13.02 -7.13
CA GLU A 262 20.98 -13.06 -8.32
C GLU A 262 20.61 -11.63 -8.83
N SER A 263 20.53 -10.67 -7.93
CA SER A 263 20.25 -9.26 -8.25
C SER A 263 20.84 -8.31 -7.22
N CYS A 264 21.18 -7.09 -7.66
CA CYS A 264 21.62 -6.01 -6.79
C CYS A 264 21.12 -4.66 -7.30
N ASN A 265 20.75 -3.77 -6.39
CA ASN A 265 20.42 -2.40 -6.75
C ASN A 265 21.71 -1.57 -6.91
N GLY A 266 22.20 -1.46 -8.14
CA GLY A 266 23.42 -0.73 -8.44
C GLY A 266 23.37 0.77 -8.10
N TRP A 267 22.19 1.40 -8.06
CA TRP A 267 22.04 2.80 -7.69
C TRP A 267 22.45 3.08 -6.24
N THR A 268 22.19 2.15 -5.35
CA THR A 268 22.51 2.26 -3.93
C THR A 268 23.84 1.59 -3.58
N PHE A 269 24.27 0.60 -4.37
CA PHE A 269 25.53 -0.10 -4.18
C PHE A 269 26.74 0.77 -4.56
N TRP A 270 26.68 1.42 -5.72
CA TRP A 270 27.78 2.24 -6.22
C TRP A 270 27.71 3.66 -5.67
N HIS A 271 28.89 4.19 -5.35
CA HIS A 271 29.09 5.52 -4.79
C HIS A 271 30.11 6.28 -5.64
N TYR A 272 30.05 7.59 -5.63
CA TYR A 272 31.02 8.45 -6.26
C TYR A 272 31.52 9.51 -5.27
N ASN A 273 32.68 10.11 -5.58
CA ASN A 273 33.26 11.17 -4.77
C ASN A 273 32.63 12.51 -5.18
N LEU A 274 31.90 13.13 -4.26
CA LEU A 274 31.35 14.48 -4.40
C LEU A 274 32.12 15.39 -3.44
N ASN A 275 33.06 16.17 -3.94
CA ASN A 275 33.82 17.14 -3.14
C ASN A 275 34.43 16.54 -1.85
N GLY A 276 35.03 15.37 -1.95
CA GLY A 276 35.63 14.66 -0.83
C GLY A 276 34.68 13.73 -0.06
N THR A 277 33.37 13.84 -0.24
CA THR A 277 32.37 12.99 0.40
C THR A 277 31.93 11.87 -0.55
N ILE A 278 31.83 10.66 -0.02
CA ILE A 278 31.32 9.51 -0.77
C ILE A 278 29.80 9.43 -0.63
N VAL A 279 29.10 9.53 -1.77
CA VAL A 279 27.63 9.49 -1.82
C VAL A 279 27.16 8.45 -2.85
N PRO A 280 25.98 7.80 -2.64
CA PRO A 280 25.45 6.87 -3.63
C PRO A 280 25.22 7.56 -4.99
N ILE A 281 25.43 6.85 -6.09
CA ILE A 281 25.16 7.39 -7.43
C ILE A 281 23.68 7.72 -7.63
N ASP A 282 22.78 7.15 -6.85
CA ASP A 282 21.36 7.51 -6.81
C ASP A 282 21.14 8.99 -6.51
N HIS A 283 22.01 9.62 -5.77
CA HIS A 283 21.99 11.07 -5.51
C HIS A 283 21.96 11.89 -6.81
N LEU A 284 22.75 11.50 -7.82
CA LEU A 284 22.74 12.17 -9.13
C LEU A 284 21.39 12.01 -9.85
N ARG A 285 20.81 10.82 -9.78
CA ARG A 285 19.49 10.55 -10.33
C ARG A 285 18.39 11.38 -9.64
N GLN A 286 18.42 11.47 -8.31
CA GLN A 286 17.44 12.26 -7.56
C GLN A 286 17.55 13.75 -7.87
N ARG A 287 18.73 14.29 -8.06
CA ARG A 287 18.93 15.69 -8.47
C ARG A 287 18.33 15.98 -9.85
N LEU A 288 18.47 15.06 -10.81
CA LEU A 288 17.83 15.18 -12.12
C LEU A 288 16.29 15.17 -12.03
N ILE A 289 15.73 14.30 -11.19
CA ILE A 289 14.28 14.19 -11.00
C ILE A 289 13.71 15.45 -10.35
N SER A 290 14.44 16.06 -9.42
CA SER A 290 14.02 17.29 -8.71
C SER A 290 14.20 18.58 -9.51
N GLY A 291 14.75 18.52 -10.74
CA GLY A 291 14.98 19.69 -11.58
C GLY A 291 16.10 20.61 -11.10
N ASN A 292 16.85 20.23 -10.07
CA ASN A 292 18.01 20.97 -9.61
C ASN A 292 19.18 20.75 -10.59
N GLN A 293 19.48 21.76 -11.40
CA GLN A 293 20.61 21.72 -12.33
C GLN A 293 21.91 21.36 -11.60
N VAL A 294 22.64 20.44 -12.21
CA VAL A 294 24.04 20.15 -11.84
C VAL A 294 24.89 21.30 -12.38
N LEU A 295 25.30 22.20 -11.53
CA LEU A 295 26.41 23.11 -11.81
C LEU A 295 27.72 22.41 -11.49
#